data_ebbba72a476f9432f765564bd28e9584
#
_entry.id   ebbba72a476f9432f765564bd28e9584
#
_cell.length_a   1.000
_cell.length_b   1.000
_cell.length_c   1.000
_cell.angle_alpha   90.00
_cell.angle_beta   90.00
_cell.angle_gamma   90.00
#
_symmetry.space_group_name_H-M   'P 1'
#
loop_
_entity.id
_entity.type
_entity.pdbx_description
1 polymer ?
#
loop_
_entity_poly.entity_id
_entity_poly.type
_entity_poly.pdbx_seq_one_letter_code
_entity_poly.pdbx_strand_id
1 'polypeptide(L)'
;MSRRTTDLGPARGCVIEFEDVLAATCGARLISPDLHFVPARVPRRLRHEKWTLPPETLASMTRAKNAVGPRILLVSALHPGDLDLLKAIPNWRRHFDIVCAYIFDAVAPEPARATLALLDHVFVPAQDALELFAPYCRKSLSFVPLACDVWKFGSSQPHRFIDLMGYGRQWRPHGDVFEQRWNQIGTERLYHHTVMVSHVISGHEAQRRLFWKMLHRSQLALAYDLLWTGGTRFTYSMVSQRWFESLAAGCVVVGRRPTCNEAQELLGWQDATIELPEDAGAACETIESLWADAPRLEAARQRNYAMMLQHHDWRHRIAQILHQLQVALPPNLSHSLEELHARTTLLDTSL
;
A
#
# COMPACT_ATOMS: atom_id res chain seq x y z
N MET A 1 -3.87 -0.22 -15.07
CA MET A 1 -5.34 -0.41 -15.15
C MET A 1 -5.88 -0.75 -13.78
N SER A 2 -6.87 0.00 -13.29
CA SER A 2 -7.42 -0.22 -11.94
C SER A 2 -8.86 0.25 -11.80
N ARG A 3 -9.42 0.14 -10.58
CA ARG A 3 -10.74 0.65 -10.19
C ARG A 3 -10.71 2.09 -9.65
N ARG A 4 -9.75 2.88 -10.06
CA ARG A 4 -9.46 4.22 -9.57
C ARG A 4 -10.68 5.16 -9.53
N THR A 5 -11.58 5.06 -10.51
CA THR A 5 -12.78 5.90 -10.61
C THR A 5 -14.05 5.24 -10.07
N THR A 6 -14.04 3.93 -9.87
CA THR A 6 -15.23 3.14 -9.51
C THR A 6 -15.22 2.64 -8.06
N ASP A 7 -14.08 2.70 -7.39
CA ASP A 7 -13.94 2.34 -5.98
C ASP A 7 -13.07 3.37 -5.27
N LEU A 8 -13.73 4.24 -4.50
CA LEU A 8 -13.11 5.34 -3.77
C LEU A 8 -12.85 5.00 -2.29
N GLY A 9 -12.90 3.71 -1.94
CA GLY A 9 -12.66 3.25 -0.58
C GLY A 9 -11.24 3.59 -0.08
N PRO A 10 -11.06 3.87 1.23
CA PRO A 10 -9.78 4.26 1.82
C PRO A 10 -8.64 3.27 1.56
N ALA A 11 -8.97 1.97 1.50
CA ALA A 11 -8.00 0.91 1.23
C ALA A 11 -7.32 1.02 -0.15
N ARG A 12 -7.92 1.76 -1.11
CA ARG A 12 -7.30 2.00 -2.42
C ARG A 12 -6.29 3.13 -2.44
N GLY A 13 -6.10 3.84 -1.33
CA GLY A 13 -5.17 4.95 -1.28
C GLY A 13 -3.77 4.60 -1.74
N CYS A 14 -3.23 3.48 -1.25
CA CYS A 14 -1.90 3.01 -1.63
C CYS A 14 -1.83 2.57 -3.11
N VAL A 15 -2.89 1.95 -3.65
CA VAL A 15 -2.95 1.57 -5.07
C VAL A 15 -2.91 2.80 -5.96
N ILE A 16 -3.67 3.83 -5.63
CA ILE A 16 -3.72 5.09 -6.39
C ILE A 16 -2.38 5.83 -6.31
N GLU A 17 -1.73 5.85 -5.14
CA GLU A 17 -0.39 6.42 -4.99
C GLU A 17 0.65 5.69 -5.85
N PHE A 18 0.65 4.37 -5.85
CA PHE A 18 1.50 3.56 -6.72
C PHE A 18 1.28 3.92 -8.20
N GLU A 19 0.03 4.02 -8.63
CA GLU A 19 -0.33 4.38 -10.01
C GLU A 19 0.10 5.78 -10.39
N ASP A 20 -0.02 6.75 -9.49
CA ASP A 20 0.42 8.12 -9.71
C ASP A 20 1.94 8.18 -9.91
N VAL A 21 2.72 7.46 -9.07
CA VAL A 21 4.17 7.36 -9.22
C VAL A 21 4.54 6.65 -10.53
N LEU A 22 3.87 5.54 -10.86
CA LEU A 22 4.09 4.81 -12.12
C LEU A 22 3.80 5.70 -13.34
N ALA A 23 2.70 6.46 -13.33
CA ALA A 23 2.37 7.37 -14.42
C ALA A 23 3.40 8.48 -14.56
N ALA A 24 3.82 9.09 -13.45
CA ALA A 24 4.79 10.18 -13.45
C ALA A 24 6.20 9.74 -13.89
N THR A 25 6.66 8.56 -13.45
CA THR A 25 8.03 8.10 -13.68
C THR A 25 8.19 7.27 -14.95
N CYS A 26 7.16 6.54 -15.37
CA CYS A 26 7.21 5.68 -16.56
C CYS A 26 6.39 6.23 -17.75
N GLY A 27 5.72 7.37 -17.61
CA GLY A 27 4.80 7.87 -18.63
C GLY A 27 3.62 6.93 -18.88
N ALA A 28 3.26 6.13 -17.90
CA ALA A 28 2.20 5.14 -18.02
C ALA A 28 0.83 5.81 -18.12
N ARG A 29 0.01 5.36 -19.08
CA ARG A 29 -1.36 5.80 -19.18
C ARG A 29 -2.25 5.08 -18.17
N LEU A 30 -2.94 5.84 -17.34
CA LEU A 30 -3.92 5.30 -16.40
C LEU A 30 -5.24 4.95 -17.12
N ILE A 31 -5.74 3.76 -16.88
CA ILE A 31 -6.98 3.25 -17.47
C ILE A 31 -7.87 2.75 -16.32
N SER A 32 -9.06 3.31 -16.21
CA SER A 32 -10.07 2.88 -15.24
C SER A 32 -11.38 2.59 -15.97
N PRO A 33 -11.76 1.30 -16.12
CA PRO A 33 -13.02 0.93 -16.73
C PRO A 33 -14.22 1.34 -15.87
N ASP A 34 -15.33 1.65 -16.53
CA ASP A 34 -16.60 1.90 -15.89
C ASP A 34 -17.30 0.58 -15.55
N LEU A 35 -17.96 0.57 -14.39
CA LEU A 35 -18.76 -0.56 -13.94
C LEU A 35 -20.25 -0.28 -14.19
N HIS A 36 -20.86 -1.09 -15.04
CA HIS A 36 -22.29 -1.06 -15.28
C HIS A 36 -22.98 -2.21 -14.54
N PHE A 37 -23.91 -1.86 -13.68
CA PHE A 37 -24.77 -2.83 -13.01
C PHE A 37 -25.96 -3.18 -13.90
N VAL A 38 -26.20 -4.46 -14.09
CA VAL A 38 -27.44 -4.91 -14.73
C VAL A 38 -28.61 -4.60 -13.79
N PRO A 39 -29.71 -3.99 -14.29
CA PRO A 39 -30.84 -3.55 -13.46
C PRO A 39 -31.39 -4.64 -12.53
N ALA A 40 -31.95 -4.23 -11.39
CA ALA A 40 -32.48 -5.11 -10.35
C ALA A 40 -33.55 -6.13 -10.82
N ARG A 41 -34.16 -5.91 -12.00
CA ARG A 41 -35.14 -6.79 -12.61
C ARG A 41 -34.56 -8.13 -13.12
N VAL A 42 -33.21 -8.23 -13.23
CA VAL A 42 -32.55 -9.46 -13.66
C VAL A 42 -32.31 -10.35 -12.42
N PRO A 43 -32.64 -11.66 -12.46
CA PRO A 43 -32.37 -12.57 -11.35
C PRO A 43 -30.92 -12.49 -10.88
N ARG A 44 -30.69 -12.51 -9.55
CA ARG A 44 -29.36 -12.31 -8.92
C ARG A 44 -28.27 -13.19 -9.53
N ARG A 45 -28.62 -14.42 -9.94
CA ARG A 45 -27.73 -15.40 -10.63
C ARG A 45 -27.32 -14.98 -12.05
N LEU A 46 -28.02 -14.01 -12.67
CA LEU A 46 -27.75 -13.49 -14.01
C LEU A 46 -27.22 -12.05 -13.99
N ARG A 47 -27.03 -11.47 -12.80
CA ARG A 47 -26.43 -10.14 -12.65
C ARG A 47 -24.93 -10.29 -12.82
N HIS A 48 -24.44 -9.98 -14.00
CA HIS A 48 -23.02 -9.89 -14.25
C HIS A 48 -22.59 -8.42 -14.19
N GLU A 49 -21.57 -8.12 -13.41
CA GLU A 49 -20.87 -6.84 -13.50
C GLU A 49 -20.26 -6.75 -14.90
N LYS A 50 -20.59 -5.70 -15.62
CA LYS A 50 -20.07 -5.46 -16.96
C LYS A 50 -19.08 -4.29 -16.89
N TRP A 51 -17.83 -4.60 -17.07
CA TRP A 51 -16.76 -3.62 -17.23
C TRP A 51 -16.69 -3.14 -18.66
N THR A 52 -16.62 -1.82 -18.88
CA THR A 52 -16.53 -1.22 -20.21
C THR A 52 -15.50 -0.12 -20.24
N LEU A 53 -14.97 0.14 -21.42
CA LEU A 53 -14.11 1.28 -21.71
C LEU A 53 -14.73 2.09 -22.85
N PRO A 54 -14.53 3.41 -22.86
CA PRO A 54 -14.89 4.26 -24.00
C PRO A 54 -14.25 3.76 -25.30
N PRO A 55 -14.97 3.79 -26.44
CA PRO A 55 -14.46 3.33 -27.73
C PRO A 55 -13.13 3.97 -28.13
N GLU A 56 -12.95 5.26 -27.86
CA GLU A 56 -11.70 6.00 -28.10
C GLU A 56 -10.53 5.44 -27.28
N THR A 57 -10.78 5.01 -26.04
CA THR A 57 -9.77 4.36 -25.21
C THR A 57 -9.37 3.02 -25.79
N LEU A 58 -10.33 2.20 -26.22
CA LEU A 58 -10.05 0.92 -26.89
C LEU A 58 -9.29 1.13 -28.21
N ALA A 59 -9.70 2.08 -29.04
CA ALA A 59 -9.02 2.42 -30.30
C ALA A 59 -7.57 2.83 -30.08
N SER A 60 -7.28 3.58 -29.01
CA SER A 60 -5.92 4.00 -28.67
C SER A 60 -5.01 2.87 -28.18
N MET A 61 -5.57 1.69 -27.86
CA MET A 61 -4.80 0.50 -27.53
C MET A 61 -4.29 -0.25 -28.76
N THR A 62 -4.72 0.11 -29.97
CA THR A 62 -4.14 -0.46 -31.20
C THR A 62 -2.69 -0.04 -31.33
N ARG A 63 -1.82 -0.98 -31.72
CA ARG A 63 -0.38 -0.77 -31.79
C ARG A 63 -0.03 0.36 -32.75
N ALA A 64 0.64 1.40 -32.25
CA ALA A 64 1.25 2.40 -33.10
C ALA A 64 2.35 1.72 -33.96
N LYS A 65 2.39 1.97 -35.25
CA LYS A 65 3.34 1.34 -36.19
C LYS A 65 4.81 1.52 -35.81
N ASN A 66 5.13 2.52 -34.97
CA ASN A 66 6.50 2.91 -34.61
C ASN A 66 6.77 2.82 -33.10
N ALA A 67 6.04 1.98 -32.33
CA ALA A 67 6.27 1.81 -30.91
C ALA A 67 7.64 1.13 -30.66
N VAL A 68 8.51 1.79 -29.91
CA VAL A 68 9.77 1.24 -29.43
C VAL A 68 9.54 0.54 -28.08
N GLY A 69 9.97 -0.71 -27.98
CA GLY A 69 9.85 -1.52 -26.75
C GLY A 69 8.50 -2.26 -26.60
N PRO A 70 8.40 -3.09 -25.55
CA PRO A 70 7.20 -3.90 -25.30
C PRO A 70 6.05 -3.02 -24.79
N ARG A 71 4.84 -3.34 -25.21
CA ARG A 71 3.62 -2.76 -24.67
C ARG A 71 3.16 -3.58 -23.46
N ILE A 72 3.16 -2.94 -22.32
CA ILE A 72 2.85 -3.58 -21.04
C ILE A 72 1.49 -3.11 -20.55
N LEU A 73 0.62 -4.06 -20.17
CA LEU A 73 -0.57 -3.78 -19.39
C LEU A 73 -0.34 -4.28 -17.96
N LEU A 74 -0.23 -3.35 -17.02
CA LEU A 74 -0.20 -3.67 -15.59
C LEU A 74 -1.59 -3.43 -14.98
N VAL A 75 -2.14 -4.46 -14.34
CA VAL A 75 -3.35 -4.34 -13.51
C VAL A 75 -2.93 -4.11 -12.07
N SER A 76 -3.24 -2.92 -11.53
CA SER A 76 -3.07 -2.60 -10.12
C SER A 76 -4.31 -3.07 -9.37
N ALA A 77 -4.25 -4.26 -8.81
CA ALA A 77 -5.38 -4.93 -8.17
C ALA A 77 -5.29 -4.81 -6.64
N LEU A 78 -6.31 -4.25 -5.98
CA LEU A 78 -6.34 -4.31 -4.53
C LEU A 78 -6.47 -5.77 -4.07
N HIS A 79 -7.31 -6.56 -4.75
CA HIS A 79 -7.49 -8.00 -4.48
C HIS A 79 -7.70 -8.76 -5.81
N PRO A 80 -7.58 -10.10 -5.84
CA PRO A 80 -7.66 -10.90 -7.07
C PRO A 80 -8.90 -10.66 -7.92
N GLY A 81 -10.04 -10.33 -7.29
CA GLY A 81 -11.29 -10.03 -8.01
C GLY A 81 -11.20 -8.80 -8.93
N ASP A 82 -10.25 -7.89 -8.70
CA ASP A 82 -10.04 -6.74 -9.59
C ASP A 82 -9.48 -7.14 -10.98
N LEU A 83 -8.97 -8.36 -11.13
CA LEU A 83 -8.56 -8.87 -12.44
C LEU A 83 -9.71 -8.98 -13.44
N ASP A 84 -10.94 -8.95 -12.99
CA ASP A 84 -12.14 -8.87 -13.83
C ASP A 84 -12.19 -7.59 -14.69
N LEU A 85 -11.43 -6.57 -14.33
CA LEU A 85 -11.24 -5.37 -15.17
C LEU A 85 -10.76 -5.69 -16.59
N LEU A 86 -9.97 -6.76 -16.75
CA LEU A 86 -9.49 -7.20 -18.07
C LEU A 86 -10.63 -7.54 -19.03
N LYS A 87 -11.82 -7.89 -18.52
CA LYS A 87 -13.01 -8.14 -19.33
C LYS A 87 -13.49 -6.90 -20.10
N ALA A 88 -13.09 -5.69 -19.68
CA ALA A 88 -13.38 -4.46 -20.40
C ALA A 88 -12.63 -4.32 -21.74
N ILE A 89 -11.56 -5.09 -21.95
CA ILE A 89 -10.75 -5.07 -23.16
C ILE A 89 -10.96 -6.37 -23.93
N PRO A 90 -11.75 -6.38 -25.01
CA PRO A 90 -11.93 -7.58 -25.83
C PRO A 90 -10.59 -8.10 -26.35
N ASN A 91 -10.34 -9.39 -26.20
CA ASN A 91 -9.10 -10.02 -26.66
C ASN A 91 -7.81 -9.31 -26.18
N TRP A 92 -7.78 -8.85 -24.93
CA TRP A 92 -6.69 -8.05 -24.35
C TRP A 92 -5.29 -8.63 -24.61
N ARG A 93 -5.14 -9.95 -24.68
CA ARG A 93 -3.85 -10.62 -25.01
C ARG A 93 -3.28 -10.22 -26.38
N ARG A 94 -4.10 -9.75 -27.31
CA ARG A 94 -3.65 -9.32 -28.65
C ARG A 94 -3.15 -7.88 -28.70
N HIS A 95 -3.44 -7.10 -27.66
CA HIS A 95 -3.12 -5.68 -27.65
C HIS A 95 -1.81 -5.36 -26.93
N PHE A 96 -1.30 -6.29 -26.10
CA PHE A 96 -0.12 -6.08 -25.27
C PHE A 96 0.86 -7.23 -25.40
N ASP A 97 2.15 -6.91 -25.36
CA ASP A 97 3.24 -7.89 -25.42
C ASP A 97 3.40 -8.57 -24.04
N ILE A 98 3.20 -7.82 -22.95
CA ILE A 98 3.24 -8.29 -21.56
C ILE A 98 1.97 -7.85 -20.85
N VAL A 99 1.27 -8.78 -20.19
CA VAL A 99 0.14 -8.48 -19.31
C VAL A 99 0.43 -9.04 -17.94
N CYS A 100 0.56 -8.16 -16.97
CA CYS A 100 0.90 -8.49 -15.59
C CYS A 100 -0.05 -7.85 -14.58
N ALA A 101 -0.02 -8.33 -13.36
CA ALA A 101 -0.78 -7.76 -12.25
C ALA A 101 0.10 -7.60 -11.01
N TYR A 102 -0.13 -6.50 -10.27
CA TYR A 102 0.34 -6.35 -8.90
C TYR A 102 -0.87 -6.37 -7.98
N ILE A 103 -0.93 -7.36 -7.09
CA ILE A 103 -2.08 -7.63 -6.21
C ILE A 103 -1.70 -7.25 -4.79
N PHE A 104 -2.27 -6.17 -4.27
CA PHE A 104 -1.91 -5.56 -2.98
C PHE A 104 -2.38 -6.39 -1.78
N ASP A 105 -3.62 -6.87 -1.81
CA ASP A 105 -4.18 -7.81 -0.83
C ASP A 105 -4.24 -9.19 -1.48
N ALA A 106 -3.11 -9.92 -1.45
CA ALA A 106 -2.93 -11.20 -2.14
C ALA A 106 -3.57 -12.35 -1.36
N VAL A 107 -4.90 -12.39 -1.34
CA VAL A 107 -5.70 -13.42 -0.64
C VAL A 107 -6.72 -14.05 -1.57
N ALA A 108 -7.13 -15.29 -1.30
CA ALA A 108 -8.21 -16.00 -2.02
C ALA A 108 -8.08 -15.90 -3.56
N PRO A 109 -7.06 -16.50 -4.18
CA PRO A 109 -6.84 -16.44 -5.64
C PRO A 109 -7.86 -17.23 -6.46
N GLU A 110 -8.60 -18.15 -5.87
CA GLU A 110 -9.46 -19.12 -6.55
C GLU A 110 -10.49 -18.48 -7.50
N PRO A 111 -11.21 -17.41 -7.13
CA PRO A 111 -12.17 -16.78 -8.03
C PRO A 111 -11.54 -16.21 -9.30
N ALA A 112 -10.26 -15.81 -9.24
CA ALA A 112 -9.53 -15.23 -10.37
C ALA A 112 -8.65 -16.24 -11.12
N ARG A 113 -8.72 -17.55 -10.77
CA ARG A 113 -7.86 -18.61 -11.30
C ARG A 113 -7.70 -18.60 -12.82
N ALA A 114 -8.80 -18.42 -13.55
CA ALA A 114 -8.79 -18.42 -15.00
C ALA A 114 -7.99 -17.25 -15.58
N THR A 115 -8.09 -16.08 -14.97
CA THR A 115 -7.36 -14.88 -15.38
C THR A 115 -5.89 -14.96 -14.96
N LEU A 116 -5.60 -15.37 -13.72
CA LEU A 116 -4.23 -15.57 -13.22
C LEU A 116 -3.42 -16.49 -14.12
N ALA A 117 -4.01 -17.58 -14.60
CA ALA A 117 -3.36 -18.54 -15.50
C ALA A 117 -2.99 -17.95 -16.88
N LEU A 118 -3.57 -16.81 -17.25
CA LEU A 118 -3.33 -16.15 -18.54
C LEU A 118 -2.34 -14.99 -18.45
N LEU A 119 -2.01 -14.50 -17.24
CA LEU A 119 -1.06 -13.41 -17.06
C LEU A 119 0.38 -13.86 -17.36
N ASP A 120 1.20 -12.94 -17.84
CA ASP A 120 2.62 -13.20 -18.06
C ASP A 120 3.41 -13.14 -16.76
N HIS A 121 3.00 -12.26 -15.83
CA HIS A 121 3.63 -12.12 -14.53
C HIS A 121 2.60 -11.67 -13.48
N VAL A 122 2.68 -12.23 -12.29
CA VAL A 122 1.91 -11.79 -11.11
C VAL A 122 2.88 -11.37 -10.03
N PHE A 123 2.66 -10.21 -9.43
CA PHE A 123 3.43 -9.68 -8.30
C PHE A 123 2.55 -9.71 -7.05
N VAL A 124 3.11 -10.17 -5.94
CA VAL A 124 2.44 -10.26 -4.64
C VAL A 124 3.31 -9.63 -3.54
N PRO A 125 2.73 -9.05 -2.47
CA PRO A 125 3.45 -8.23 -1.50
C PRO A 125 4.02 -9.00 -0.30
N ALA A 126 3.88 -10.32 -0.26
CA ALA A 126 4.39 -11.19 0.78
C ALA A 126 5.01 -12.46 0.21
N GLN A 127 6.06 -12.97 0.84
CA GLN A 127 6.70 -14.23 0.41
C GLN A 127 5.75 -15.43 0.55
N ASP A 128 4.99 -15.51 1.64
CA ASP A 128 4.01 -16.58 1.86
C ASP A 128 2.89 -16.57 0.81
N ALA A 129 2.58 -15.40 0.22
CA ALA A 129 1.62 -15.30 -0.87
C ALA A 129 2.11 -15.99 -2.16
N LEU A 130 3.42 -16.20 -2.33
CA LEU A 130 3.95 -16.95 -3.48
C LEU A 130 3.43 -18.39 -3.48
N GLU A 131 3.46 -19.07 -2.34
CA GLU A 131 2.94 -20.44 -2.21
C GLU A 131 1.44 -20.49 -2.45
N LEU A 132 0.70 -19.50 -1.94
CA LEU A 132 -0.75 -19.40 -2.12
C LEU A 132 -1.15 -19.21 -3.59
N PHE A 133 -0.37 -18.42 -4.35
CA PHE A 133 -0.68 -18.07 -5.74
C PHE A 133 -0.06 -19.02 -6.79
N ALA A 134 1.00 -19.73 -6.44
CA ALA A 134 1.72 -20.63 -7.37
C ALA A 134 0.82 -21.63 -8.12
N PRO A 135 -0.21 -22.27 -7.51
CA PRO A 135 -1.09 -23.20 -8.22
C PRO A 135 -1.92 -22.56 -9.35
N TYR A 136 -2.06 -21.23 -9.33
CA TYR A 136 -2.90 -20.47 -10.25
C TYR A 136 -2.10 -19.70 -11.32
N CYS A 137 -0.80 -19.48 -11.10
CA CYS A 137 0.07 -18.75 -12.01
C CYS A 137 0.86 -19.74 -12.88
N ARG A 138 0.60 -19.72 -14.19
CA ARG A 138 1.26 -20.65 -15.14
C ARG A 138 2.60 -20.16 -15.66
N LYS A 139 2.88 -18.85 -15.53
CA LYS A 139 4.11 -18.22 -15.99
C LYS A 139 4.91 -17.74 -14.80
N SER A 140 5.13 -16.45 -14.65
CA SER A 140 5.97 -15.91 -13.62
C SER A 140 5.17 -15.36 -12.42
N LEU A 141 5.69 -15.57 -11.23
CA LEU A 141 5.17 -15.07 -9.96
C LEU A 141 6.36 -14.56 -9.13
N SER A 142 6.27 -13.34 -8.61
CA SER A 142 7.36 -12.73 -7.85
C SER A 142 6.86 -11.95 -6.64
N PHE A 143 7.69 -11.91 -5.61
CA PHE A 143 7.53 -11.06 -4.46
C PHE A 143 7.98 -9.63 -4.77
N VAL A 144 7.12 -8.66 -4.51
CA VAL A 144 7.40 -7.23 -4.52
C VAL A 144 6.69 -6.61 -3.33
N PRO A 145 7.41 -6.19 -2.26
CA PRO A 145 6.78 -5.67 -1.06
C PRO A 145 6.04 -4.36 -1.31
N LEU A 146 5.09 -4.02 -0.46
CA LEU A 146 4.43 -2.73 -0.45
C LEU A 146 5.44 -1.59 -0.22
N ALA A 147 5.01 -0.37 -0.46
CA ALA A 147 5.76 0.86 -0.27
C ALA A 147 4.80 2.05 -0.13
N CYS A 148 5.32 3.27 -0.10
CA CYS A 148 4.53 4.50 -0.23
C CYS A 148 5.28 5.54 -1.07
N ASP A 149 4.62 6.62 -1.47
CA ASP A 149 5.29 7.75 -2.15
C ASP A 149 5.98 8.62 -1.09
N VAL A 150 7.15 8.15 -0.62
CA VAL A 150 7.93 8.80 0.44
C VAL A 150 8.40 10.17 -0.01
N TRP A 151 8.72 10.31 -1.31
CA TRP A 151 9.11 11.58 -1.90
C TRP A 151 8.07 12.68 -1.69
N LYS A 152 6.80 12.34 -1.89
CA LYS A 152 5.69 13.27 -1.82
C LYS A 152 5.13 13.42 -0.40
N PHE A 153 5.05 12.33 0.33
CA PHE A 153 4.34 12.26 1.61
C PHE A 153 5.23 12.01 2.81
N GLY A 154 6.53 11.74 2.61
CA GLY A 154 7.46 11.56 3.71
C GLY A 154 7.70 12.85 4.51
N SER A 155 7.93 12.73 5.83
CA SER A 155 8.14 13.88 6.69
C SER A 155 8.86 13.51 7.99
N SER A 156 9.86 14.29 8.35
CA SER A 156 10.52 14.24 9.67
C SER A 156 10.19 15.44 10.55
N GLN A 157 9.09 16.16 10.29
CA GLN A 157 8.72 17.37 11.02
C GLN A 157 8.59 17.13 12.53
N PRO A 158 9.10 18.06 13.40
CA PRO A 158 9.12 17.87 14.84
C PRO A 158 7.78 18.15 15.54
N HIS A 159 6.96 19.05 15.00
CA HIS A 159 5.71 19.48 15.65
C HIS A 159 4.59 18.44 15.52
N ARG A 160 4.39 17.65 16.59
CA ARG A 160 3.45 16.54 16.63
C ARG A 160 2.60 16.62 17.89
N PHE A 161 1.31 16.92 17.72
CA PHE A 161 0.37 17.10 18.82
C PHE A 161 -0.57 15.90 19.01
N ILE A 162 -0.55 14.91 18.10
CA ILE A 162 -1.22 13.62 18.28
C ILE A 162 -0.19 12.69 18.92
N ASP A 163 -0.43 12.28 20.15
CA ASP A 163 0.53 11.43 20.85
C ASP A 163 0.56 10.01 20.31
N LEU A 164 -0.61 9.45 20.02
CA LEU A 164 -0.76 8.11 19.46
C LEU A 164 -1.84 8.10 18.39
N MET A 165 -1.54 7.53 17.23
CA MET A 165 -2.49 7.37 16.13
C MET A 165 -2.75 5.89 15.84
N GLY A 166 -4.03 5.49 15.85
CA GLY A 166 -4.51 4.22 15.35
C GLY A 166 -5.31 4.40 14.07
N TYR A 167 -5.09 3.58 13.04
CA TYR A 167 -5.90 3.58 11.83
C TYR A 167 -5.98 2.20 11.18
N GLY A 168 -7.03 1.99 10.42
CA GLY A 168 -7.34 0.68 9.87
C GLY A 168 -7.70 -0.33 10.97
N ARG A 169 -7.33 -1.60 10.79
CA ARG A 169 -7.60 -2.65 11.78
C ARG A 169 -6.70 -2.45 13.01
N GLN A 170 -7.34 -2.42 14.17
CA GLN A 170 -6.68 -2.31 15.47
C GLN A 170 -6.96 -3.56 16.31
N TRP A 171 -6.07 -3.85 17.25
CA TRP A 171 -6.30 -4.88 18.25
C TRP A 171 -7.10 -4.28 19.41
N ARG A 172 -8.37 -4.70 19.52
CA ARG A 172 -9.34 -4.09 20.44
C ARG A 172 -8.88 -4.04 21.90
N PRO A 173 -8.27 -5.11 22.48
CA PRO A 173 -7.85 -5.06 23.87
C PRO A 173 -6.94 -3.88 24.20
N HIS A 174 -6.03 -3.51 23.31
CA HIS A 174 -5.22 -2.31 23.46
C HIS A 174 -6.04 -1.03 23.22
N GLY A 175 -6.79 -0.99 22.11
CA GLY A 175 -7.54 0.21 21.71
C GLY A 175 -8.52 0.68 22.77
N ASP A 176 -9.26 -0.23 23.39
CA ASP A 176 -10.25 0.07 24.42
C ASP A 176 -9.61 0.66 25.69
N VAL A 177 -8.44 0.12 26.10
CA VAL A 177 -7.70 0.65 27.27
C VAL A 177 -7.04 2.00 26.94
N PHE A 178 -6.46 2.16 25.75
CA PHE A 178 -5.86 3.44 25.31
C PHE A 178 -6.90 4.55 25.25
N GLU A 179 -8.11 4.26 24.74
CA GLU A 179 -9.23 5.20 24.71
C GLU A 179 -9.63 5.62 26.14
N GLN A 180 -9.74 4.66 27.06
CA GLN A 180 -10.09 4.93 28.46
C GLN A 180 -9.00 5.72 29.18
N ARG A 181 -7.72 5.48 28.88
CA ARG A 181 -6.60 6.08 29.59
C ARG A 181 -6.29 7.50 29.10
N TRP A 182 -6.35 7.74 27.79
CA TRP A 182 -5.83 8.99 27.19
C TRP A 182 -6.86 9.90 26.57
N ASN A 183 -8.09 9.44 26.32
CA ASN A 183 -9.14 10.27 25.70
C ASN A 183 -10.18 10.77 26.71
N GLN A 184 -9.91 10.68 28.01
CA GLN A 184 -10.81 11.25 29.01
C GLN A 184 -10.66 12.80 29.04
N ILE A 185 -11.78 13.50 29.30
CA ILE A 185 -11.75 14.96 29.46
C ILE A 185 -10.80 15.32 30.61
N GLY A 186 -9.83 16.18 30.34
CA GLY A 186 -8.82 16.60 31.31
C GLY A 186 -7.49 15.86 31.24
N THR A 187 -7.34 14.83 30.37
CA THR A 187 -6.03 14.25 30.05
C THR A 187 -5.29 15.14 29.06
N GLU A 188 -3.95 15.22 29.18
CA GLU A 188 -3.11 15.99 28.26
C GLU A 188 -2.77 15.23 26.98
N ARG A 189 -2.96 13.91 26.98
CA ARG A 189 -2.60 13.03 25.87
C ARG A 189 -3.77 12.87 24.91
N LEU A 190 -3.44 12.69 23.63
CA LEU A 190 -4.41 12.46 22.55
C LEU A 190 -4.12 11.13 21.85
N TYR A 191 -4.98 10.15 22.08
CA TYR A 191 -5.08 8.96 21.26
C TYR A 191 -6.13 9.18 20.16
N HIS A 192 -5.68 9.37 18.94
CA HIS A 192 -6.58 9.52 17.79
C HIS A 192 -6.69 8.19 17.04
N HIS A 193 -7.88 7.64 16.94
CA HIS A 193 -8.11 6.48 16.10
C HIS A 193 -9.22 6.74 15.08
N THR A 194 -9.03 6.20 13.88
CA THR A 194 -10.02 6.30 12.81
C THR A 194 -10.60 4.92 12.54
N VAL A 195 -11.92 4.80 12.70
CA VAL A 195 -12.65 3.68 12.10
C VAL A 195 -12.87 4.02 10.63
N MET A 196 -12.52 3.10 9.72
CA MET A 196 -12.79 3.30 8.29
C MET A 196 -14.29 3.34 8.05
N VAL A 197 -14.84 4.55 7.88
CA VAL A 197 -16.25 4.75 7.50
C VAL A 197 -16.29 4.99 6.00
N SER A 198 -16.71 3.98 5.25
CA SER A 198 -16.61 3.95 3.78
C SER A 198 -17.58 4.88 3.04
N HIS A 199 -18.54 5.54 3.71
CA HIS A 199 -19.64 6.20 2.99
C HIS A 199 -19.74 7.71 3.16
N VAL A 200 -18.88 8.37 3.89
CA VAL A 200 -19.13 9.76 4.33
C VAL A 200 -18.17 10.78 3.74
N ILE A 201 -17.21 10.38 2.92
CA ILE A 201 -16.13 11.30 2.55
C ILE A 201 -16.21 11.72 1.09
N SER A 202 -16.31 13.01 0.88
CA SER A 202 -16.25 13.67 -0.42
C SER A 202 -14.84 13.55 -1.03
N GLY A 203 -14.61 12.49 -1.82
CA GLY A 203 -13.45 12.36 -2.68
C GLY A 203 -12.21 11.75 -1.98
N HIS A 204 -11.65 10.77 -2.66
CA HIS A 204 -10.44 10.04 -2.26
C HIS A 204 -9.25 10.95 -1.95
N GLU A 205 -8.98 11.96 -2.76
CA GLU A 205 -7.84 12.86 -2.59
C GLU A 205 -7.92 13.70 -1.31
N ALA A 206 -9.10 14.21 -0.97
CA ALA A 206 -9.29 15.01 0.25
C ALA A 206 -9.08 14.16 1.51
N GLN A 207 -9.61 12.94 1.49
CA GLN A 207 -9.42 11.96 2.56
C GLN A 207 -7.94 11.61 2.72
N ARG A 208 -7.25 11.32 1.62
CA ARG A 208 -5.85 10.93 1.64
C ARG A 208 -4.94 12.07 2.11
N ARG A 209 -5.22 13.32 1.68
CA ARG A 209 -4.53 14.51 2.19
C ARG A 209 -4.72 14.70 3.69
N LEU A 210 -5.95 14.52 4.21
CA LEU A 210 -6.21 14.61 5.65
C LEU A 210 -5.47 13.52 6.41
N PHE A 211 -5.54 12.27 5.93
CA PHE A 211 -4.84 11.14 6.53
C PHE A 211 -3.32 11.42 6.69
N TRP A 212 -2.64 11.86 5.63
CA TRP A 212 -1.23 12.19 5.71
C TRP A 212 -0.93 13.36 6.65
N LYS A 213 -1.79 14.39 6.67
CA LYS A 213 -1.67 15.49 7.63
C LYS A 213 -1.80 15.02 9.08
N MET A 214 -2.66 14.06 9.36
CA MET A 214 -2.81 13.48 10.69
C MET A 214 -1.57 12.67 11.08
N LEU A 215 -1.08 11.81 10.19
CA LEU A 215 0.16 11.07 10.41
C LEU A 215 1.36 12.00 10.66
N HIS A 216 1.52 13.07 9.88
CA HIS A 216 2.59 14.05 10.09
C HIS A 216 2.50 14.77 11.46
N ARG A 217 1.36 14.72 12.12
CA ARG A 217 1.14 15.30 13.46
C ARG A 217 1.19 14.27 14.58
N SER A 218 1.40 12.99 14.24
CA SER A 218 1.42 11.89 15.19
C SER A 218 2.85 11.56 15.62
N GLN A 219 3.07 11.35 16.92
CA GLN A 219 4.36 10.91 17.46
C GLN A 219 4.52 9.41 17.26
N LEU A 220 3.55 8.65 17.74
CA LEU A 220 3.50 7.21 17.62
C LEU A 220 2.35 6.78 16.70
N ALA A 221 2.52 5.65 16.03
CA ALA A 221 1.48 5.02 15.22
C ALA A 221 1.33 3.53 15.57
N LEU A 222 0.10 3.08 15.74
CA LEU A 222 -0.20 1.67 16.04
C LEU A 222 -0.19 0.83 14.77
N ALA A 223 0.58 -0.25 14.80
CA ALA A 223 0.54 -1.27 13.78
C ALA A 223 0.65 -2.67 14.39
N TYR A 224 -0.24 -3.56 13.96
CA TYR A 224 -0.26 -4.95 14.44
C TYR A 224 -0.19 -5.89 13.25
N ASP A 225 0.54 -6.99 13.43
CA ASP A 225 0.50 -8.11 12.51
C ASP A 225 -0.96 -8.47 12.18
N LEU A 226 -1.22 -8.75 10.91
CA LEU A 226 -2.57 -9.03 10.42
C LEU A 226 -3.21 -10.22 11.13
N LEU A 227 -2.42 -11.23 11.50
CA LEU A 227 -2.90 -12.42 12.21
C LEU A 227 -3.34 -12.12 13.64
N TRP A 228 -2.80 -11.05 14.25
CA TRP A 228 -3.16 -10.62 15.60
C TRP A 228 -4.54 -9.96 15.68
N THR A 229 -4.90 -9.18 14.67
CA THR A 229 -6.12 -8.36 14.73
C THR A 229 -7.42 -9.14 14.58
N GLY A 230 -7.36 -10.42 14.21
CA GLY A 230 -8.53 -11.26 13.97
C GLY A 230 -9.39 -10.78 12.78
N GLY A 231 -10.42 -11.56 12.41
CA GLY A 231 -11.40 -11.17 11.38
C GLY A 231 -10.80 -10.87 9.99
N THR A 232 -9.57 -11.27 9.76
CA THR A 232 -8.85 -11.08 8.49
C THR A 232 -9.07 -12.26 7.54
N ARG A 233 -8.96 -11.99 6.24
CA ARG A 233 -8.91 -13.04 5.21
C ARG A 233 -7.48 -13.56 4.98
N PHE A 234 -6.49 -12.90 5.58
CA PHE A 234 -5.10 -13.32 5.48
C PHE A 234 -4.86 -14.56 6.33
N THR A 235 -4.20 -15.56 5.75
CA THR A 235 -3.76 -16.79 6.40
C THR A 235 -2.26 -16.77 6.72
N TYR A 236 -1.59 -15.66 6.41
CA TYR A 236 -0.17 -15.43 6.59
C TYR A 236 0.09 -14.01 7.12
N SER A 237 1.25 -13.84 7.76
CA SER A 237 1.77 -12.55 8.20
C SER A 237 2.37 -11.80 7.02
N MET A 238 2.32 -10.46 7.04
CA MET A 238 3.03 -9.60 6.08
C MET A 238 3.26 -8.21 6.64
N VAL A 239 4.27 -7.52 6.12
CA VAL A 239 4.46 -6.10 6.39
C VAL A 239 3.40 -5.31 5.61
N SER A 240 2.35 -4.91 6.32
CA SER A 240 1.21 -4.21 5.71
C SER A 240 1.52 -2.74 5.45
N GLN A 241 0.66 -2.09 4.65
CA GLN A 241 0.80 -0.68 4.28
C GLN A 241 0.99 0.27 5.47
N ARG A 242 0.45 -0.06 6.65
CA ARG A 242 0.55 0.77 7.85
C ARG A 242 1.99 1.04 8.30
N TRP A 243 2.89 0.05 8.18
CA TRP A 243 4.31 0.28 8.49
C TRP A 243 4.92 1.31 7.55
N PHE A 244 4.74 1.13 6.25
CA PHE A 244 5.32 2.02 5.24
C PHE A 244 4.80 3.45 5.39
N GLU A 245 3.49 3.63 5.56
CA GLU A 245 2.89 4.96 5.73
C GLU A 245 3.33 5.63 7.03
N SER A 246 3.29 4.91 8.16
CA SER A 246 3.67 5.47 9.46
C SER A 246 5.14 5.84 9.52
N LEU A 247 6.02 4.96 9.06
CA LEU A 247 7.47 5.18 9.06
C LEU A 247 7.86 6.31 8.09
N ALA A 248 7.23 6.40 6.91
CA ALA A 248 7.45 7.50 5.97
C ALA A 248 7.00 8.85 6.54
N ALA A 249 5.91 8.88 7.31
CA ALA A 249 5.48 10.07 8.03
C ALA A 249 6.40 10.42 9.21
N GLY A 250 7.43 9.62 9.48
CA GLY A 250 8.35 9.78 10.61
C GLY A 250 7.71 9.42 11.97
N CYS A 251 6.62 8.66 12.01
CA CYS A 251 6.11 8.13 13.27
C CYS A 251 7.04 7.03 13.79
N VAL A 252 7.10 6.86 15.11
CA VAL A 252 7.62 5.65 15.72
C VAL A 252 6.47 4.64 15.77
N VAL A 253 6.66 3.47 15.15
CA VAL A 253 5.64 2.44 15.10
C VAL A 253 5.69 1.59 16.36
N VAL A 254 4.56 1.49 17.05
CA VAL A 254 4.38 0.66 18.24
C VAL A 254 3.28 -0.38 17.97
N GLY A 255 3.41 -1.58 18.53
CA GLY A 255 2.39 -2.61 18.36
C GLY A 255 2.96 -4.02 18.29
N ARG A 256 2.62 -4.77 17.26
CA ARG A 256 3.07 -6.14 17.09
C ARG A 256 3.70 -6.33 15.71
N ARG A 257 5.00 -6.54 15.68
CA ARG A 257 5.76 -6.73 14.44
C ARG A 257 5.24 -7.95 13.65
N PRO A 258 5.21 -7.88 12.31
CA PRO A 258 4.91 -9.05 11.49
C PRO A 258 5.91 -10.18 11.71
N THR A 259 5.40 -11.41 11.71
CA THR A 259 6.20 -12.63 11.90
C THR A 259 6.67 -13.26 10.59
N CYS A 260 6.38 -12.63 9.45
CA CYS A 260 6.83 -13.09 8.13
C CYS A 260 8.36 -13.00 7.96
N ASN A 261 8.90 -13.85 7.08
CA ASN A 261 10.35 -13.95 6.85
C ASN A 261 10.97 -12.63 6.39
N GLU A 262 10.29 -11.91 5.49
CA GLU A 262 10.74 -10.63 4.95
C GLU A 262 10.69 -9.47 5.97
N ALA A 263 10.07 -9.64 7.14
CA ALA A 263 9.96 -8.55 8.12
C ALA A 263 11.33 -8.05 8.61
N GLN A 264 12.34 -8.93 8.71
CA GLN A 264 13.68 -8.52 9.10
C GLN A 264 14.38 -7.70 8.02
N GLU A 265 14.19 -8.04 6.76
CA GLU A 265 14.73 -7.28 5.62
C GLU A 265 14.05 -5.92 5.49
N LEU A 266 12.72 -5.89 5.63
CA LEU A 266 11.92 -4.69 5.41
C LEU A 266 11.87 -3.72 6.61
N LEU A 267 12.13 -4.20 7.83
CA LEU A 267 11.99 -3.44 9.09
C LEU A 267 13.16 -3.71 10.06
N GLY A 268 14.36 -4.02 9.55
CA GLY A 268 15.49 -4.52 10.35
C GLY A 268 16.30 -3.45 11.07
N TRP A 269 15.93 -2.18 11.01
CA TRP A 269 16.64 -1.12 11.74
C TRP A 269 16.07 -0.88 13.13
N GLN A 270 16.87 -0.23 13.96
CA GLN A 270 16.50 0.07 15.35
C GLN A 270 15.25 0.95 15.42
N ASP A 271 14.31 0.57 16.29
CA ASP A 271 13.05 1.28 16.53
C ASP A 271 12.12 1.39 15.28
N ALA A 272 12.32 0.55 14.26
CA ALA A 272 11.36 0.44 13.14
C ALA A 272 9.98 -0.04 13.62
N THR A 273 9.96 -0.92 14.62
CA THR A 273 8.76 -1.34 15.35
C THR A 273 9.15 -1.60 16.80
N ILE A 274 8.48 -0.94 17.73
CA ILE A 274 8.62 -1.20 19.16
C ILE A 274 7.48 -2.11 19.58
N GLU A 275 7.84 -3.32 20.03
CA GLU A 275 6.88 -4.33 20.48
C GLU A 275 6.15 -3.86 21.75
N LEU A 276 4.83 -3.96 21.73
CA LEU A 276 4.00 -3.75 22.92
C LEU A 276 3.71 -5.08 23.59
N PRO A 277 3.75 -5.14 24.94
CA PRO A 277 3.24 -6.28 25.69
C PRO A 277 1.78 -6.59 25.32
N GLU A 278 1.37 -7.85 25.46
CA GLU A 278 -0.02 -8.25 25.23
C GLU A 278 -0.96 -7.68 26.28
N ASP A 279 -0.49 -7.58 27.53
CA ASP A 279 -1.21 -6.89 28.59
C ASP A 279 -1.33 -5.38 28.28
N ALA A 280 -2.55 -4.90 28.24
CA ALA A 280 -2.84 -3.53 27.84
C ALA A 280 -2.32 -2.48 28.85
N GLY A 281 -2.26 -2.83 30.15
CA GLY A 281 -1.67 -1.98 31.18
C GLY A 281 -0.16 -1.81 30.97
N ALA A 282 0.56 -2.90 30.80
CA ALA A 282 1.99 -2.89 30.49
C ALA A 282 2.28 -2.22 29.14
N ALA A 283 1.39 -2.34 28.16
CA ALA A 283 1.49 -1.61 26.89
C ALA A 283 1.38 -0.09 27.09
N CYS A 284 0.48 0.38 27.96
CA CYS A 284 0.40 1.80 28.34
C CYS A 284 1.69 2.29 28.98
N GLU A 285 2.24 1.54 29.94
CA GLU A 285 3.49 1.90 30.61
C GLU A 285 4.66 1.99 29.63
N THR A 286 4.72 1.06 28.65
CA THR A 286 5.71 1.08 27.57
C THR A 286 5.57 2.36 26.73
N ILE A 287 4.37 2.72 26.33
CA ILE A 287 4.11 3.93 25.53
C ILE A 287 4.44 5.20 26.32
N GLU A 288 4.07 5.26 27.61
CA GLU A 288 4.38 6.40 28.48
C GLU A 288 5.88 6.57 28.70
N SER A 289 6.61 5.47 28.84
CA SER A 289 8.09 5.48 28.90
C SER A 289 8.71 6.02 27.61
N LEU A 290 8.16 5.68 26.44
CA LEU A 290 8.61 6.23 25.16
C LEU A 290 8.36 7.74 25.07
N TRP A 291 7.20 8.22 25.50
CA TRP A 291 6.92 9.67 25.50
C TRP A 291 7.84 10.44 26.45
N ALA A 292 8.33 9.81 27.52
CA ALA A 292 9.31 10.41 28.42
C ALA A 292 10.73 10.48 27.82
N ASP A 293 11.03 9.68 26.77
CA ASP A 293 12.32 9.62 26.09
C ASP A 293 12.28 10.39 24.76
N ALA A 294 12.15 11.72 24.85
CA ALA A 294 12.08 12.58 23.67
C ALA A 294 13.30 12.46 22.74
N PRO A 295 14.56 12.32 23.23
CA PRO A 295 15.71 12.13 22.36
C PRO A 295 15.63 10.85 21.52
N ARG A 296 15.18 9.74 22.10
CA ARG A 296 14.99 8.46 21.38
C ARG A 296 13.91 8.58 20.31
N LEU A 297 12.78 9.21 20.64
CA LEU A 297 11.69 9.43 19.66
C LEU A 297 12.15 10.28 18.50
N GLU A 298 12.94 11.34 18.76
CA GLU A 298 13.49 12.20 17.71
C GLU A 298 14.44 11.42 16.79
N ALA A 299 15.41 10.69 17.38
CA ALA A 299 16.35 9.89 16.63
C ALA A 299 15.67 8.78 15.81
N ALA A 300 14.68 8.10 16.39
CA ALA A 300 13.89 7.08 15.70
C ALA A 300 13.09 7.67 14.53
N ARG A 301 12.49 8.85 14.70
CA ARG A 301 11.72 9.54 13.66
C ARG A 301 12.57 9.89 12.45
N GLN A 302 13.75 10.46 12.67
CA GLN A 302 14.67 10.84 11.61
C GLN A 302 15.19 9.59 10.88
N ARG A 303 15.58 8.56 11.62
CA ARG A 303 16.01 7.28 11.06
C ARG A 303 14.91 6.61 10.23
N ASN A 304 13.67 6.56 10.74
CA ASN A 304 12.55 5.97 10.02
C ASN A 304 12.34 6.66 8.67
N TYR A 305 12.33 7.98 8.65
CA TYR A 305 12.17 8.73 7.40
C TYR A 305 13.31 8.49 6.40
N ALA A 306 14.57 8.49 6.87
CA ALA A 306 15.73 8.21 6.03
C ALA A 306 15.67 6.80 5.43
N MET A 307 15.41 5.77 6.26
CA MET A 307 15.27 4.39 5.81
C MET A 307 14.13 4.20 4.80
N MET A 308 13.03 4.92 5.00
CA MET A 308 11.91 4.88 4.07
C MET A 308 12.26 5.50 2.71
N LEU A 309 12.97 6.62 2.66
CA LEU A 309 13.48 7.21 1.42
C LEU A 309 14.44 6.26 0.70
N GLN A 310 15.36 5.68 1.46
CA GLN A 310 16.42 4.84 0.91
C GLN A 310 15.89 3.52 0.33
N HIS A 311 14.87 2.91 0.94
CA HIS A 311 14.49 1.54 0.64
C HIS A 311 13.03 1.32 0.26
N HIS A 312 12.11 2.22 0.63
CA HIS A 312 10.68 1.91 0.63
C HIS A 312 9.80 2.95 -0.08
N ASP A 313 10.38 3.71 -1.02
CA ASP A 313 9.59 4.50 -1.97
C ASP A 313 9.06 3.61 -3.11
N TRP A 314 7.89 3.93 -3.65
CA TRP A 314 7.30 3.21 -4.79
C TRP A 314 8.21 3.13 -6.01
N ARG A 315 9.11 4.08 -6.21
CA ARG A 315 10.08 4.08 -7.33
C ARG A 315 10.99 2.86 -7.29
N HIS A 316 11.41 2.43 -6.09
CA HIS A 316 12.18 1.19 -5.92
C HIS A 316 11.38 -0.04 -6.35
N ARG A 317 10.08 -0.10 -6.01
CA ARG A 317 9.20 -1.23 -6.39
C ARG A 317 8.91 -1.26 -7.87
N ILE A 318 8.69 -0.09 -8.49
CA ILE A 318 8.51 0.03 -9.94
C ILE A 318 9.77 -0.45 -10.67
N ALA A 319 10.96 -0.05 -10.21
CA ALA A 319 12.23 -0.53 -10.77
C ALA A 319 12.37 -2.06 -10.63
N GLN A 320 12.01 -2.63 -9.47
CA GLN A 320 12.00 -4.07 -9.22
C GLN A 320 11.03 -4.79 -10.18
N ILE A 321 9.82 -4.28 -10.35
CA ILE A 321 8.82 -4.81 -11.30
C ILE A 321 9.37 -4.81 -12.72
N LEU A 322 9.92 -3.69 -13.20
CA LEU A 322 10.48 -3.58 -14.55
C LEU A 322 11.67 -4.53 -14.76
N HIS A 323 12.55 -4.66 -13.77
CA HIS A 323 13.65 -5.62 -13.78
C HIS A 323 13.15 -7.07 -13.91
N GLN A 324 12.14 -7.45 -13.13
CA GLN A 324 11.52 -8.79 -13.21
C GLN A 324 10.86 -9.05 -14.58
N LEU A 325 10.35 -8.01 -15.23
CA LEU A 325 9.80 -8.07 -16.57
C LEU A 325 10.87 -8.00 -17.67
N GLN A 326 12.15 -7.85 -17.31
CA GLN A 326 13.27 -7.66 -18.24
C GLN A 326 13.08 -6.43 -19.14
N VAL A 327 12.55 -5.36 -18.59
CA VAL A 327 12.32 -4.08 -19.27
C VAL A 327 13.28 -3.03 -18.74
N ALA A 328 13.90 -2.28 -19.64
CA ALA A 328 14.81 -1.19 -19.28
C ALA A 328 14.08 -0.10 -18.48
N LEU A 329 14.78 0.48 -17.51
CA LEU A 329 14.23 1.59 -16.72
C LEU A 329 14.03 2.83 -17.61
N PRO A 330 12.84 3.45 -17.58
CA PRO A 330 12.62 4.74 -18.23
C PRO A 330 13.54 5.83 -17.63
N PRO A 331 14.01 6.80 -18.45
CA PRO A 331 14.92 7.85 -17.97
C PRO A 331 14.39 8.63 -16.77
N ASN A 332 13.10 8.95 -16.74
CA ASN A 332 12.50 9.68 -15.61
C ASN A 332 12.50 8.86 -14.31
N LEU A 333 12.34 7.53 -14.39
CA LEU A 333 12.44 6.67 -13.22
C LEU A 333 13.88 6.59 -12.70
N SER A 334 14.84 6.43 -13.59
CA SER A 334 16.27 6.42 -13.24
C SER A 334 16.67 7.73 -12.55
N HIS A 335 16.32 8.86 -13.13
CA HIS A 335 16.57 10.18 -12.54
C HIS A 335 15.90 10.35 -11.15
N SER A 336 14.64 9.93 -11.02
CA SER A 336 13.95 10.00 -9.72
C SER A 336 14.59 9.12 -8.64
N LEU A 337 15.18 7.99 -9.01
CA LEU A 337 15.92 7.13 -8.07
C LEU A 337 17.25 7.78 -7.65
N GLU A 338 17.93 8.45 -8.56
CA GLU A 338 19.15 9.23 -8.25
C GLU A 338 18.82 10.39 -7.29
N GLU A 339 17.73 11.10 -7.51
CA GLU A 339 17.26 12.17 -6.62
C GLU A 339 16.92 11.64 -5.22
N LEU A 340 16.24 10.48 -5.10
CA LEU A 340 15.97 9.82 -3.83
C LEU A 340 17.27 9.52 -3.08
N HIS A 341 18.25 8.96 -3.78
CA HIS A 341 19.55 8.65 -3.20
C HIS A 341 20.29 9.90 -2.71
N ALA A 342 20.32 10.96 -3.52
CA ALA A 342 20.93 12.24 -3.13
C ALA A 342 20.27 12.84 -1.89
N ARG A 343 18.94 12.78 -1.79
CA ARG A 343 18.19 13.28 -0.63
C ARG A 343 18.49 12.46 0.63
N THR A 344 18.64 11.15 0.53
CA THR A 344 19.02 10.29 1.65
C THR A 344 20.42 10.65 2.16
N THR A 345 21.39 10.82 1.26
CA THR A 345 22.76 11.20 1.62
C THR A 345 22.81 12.54 2.38
N LEU A 346 21.98 13.51 2.00
CA LEU A 346 21.89 14.79 2.71
C LEU A 346 21.33 14.64 4.13
N LEU A 347 20.40 13.71 4.35
CA LEU A 347 19.86 13.42 5.68
C LEU A 347 20.88 12.73 6.57
N ASP A 348 21.64 11.76 6.04
CA ASP A 348 22.69 11.04 6.78
C ASP A 348 23.82 11.97 7.27
N THR A 349 24.13 13.03 6.51
CA THR A 349 25.15 14.03 6.91
C THR A 349 24.64 15.00 7.96
N SER A 350 23.34 15.04 8.22
CA SER A 350 22.69 15.93 9.21
C SER A 350 22.31 15.22 10.52
N LEU A 351 22.49 13.90 10.59
CA LEU A 351 22.34 13.04 11.76
C LEU A 351 23.68 12.82 12.46
#